data_3a2173bbfcf68146d22f31b4daaccd1e
#
_entry.id   3a2173bbfcf68146d22f31b4daaccd1e
#
_cell.length_a   1.000
_cell.length_b   1.000
_cell.length_c   1.000
_cell.angle_alpha   90.00
_cell.angle_beta   90.00
_cell.angle_gamma   90.00
#
_symmetry.space_group_name_H-M   'P 1'
#
loop_
_entity.id
_entity.type
_entity.pdbx_description
1 polymer ?
#
loop_
_entity_poly.entity_id
_entity_poly.type
_entity_poly.pdbx_seq_one_letter_code
_entity_poly.pdbx_strand_id
1 'polypeptide(L)'
;MADTVQQLLRERIDDPGTAVKYGDRSWTWREHLDDAARQAAALIALADPERRFHVGALLGNTPTMLTAMAAAGLGGYVLAGINNTRRGAALARDIALADCQILLTDDAHRHLIAGLDLPGVRVFDVDDARWAELIAASGELTPHREVAAGDTFMLIFTSGTSGEPKAVQPAT
;
A
#
# COMPACT_ATOMS: atom_id res chain seq x y z
N MET A 1 13.26 -2.30 -21.97
CA MET A 1 12.09 -1.50 -21.58
C MET A 1 11.47 -2.21 -20.37
N ALA A 2 11.16 -1.50 -19.30
CA ALA A 2 10.55 -2.13 -18.13
C ALA A 2 9.12 -2.61 -18.47
N ASP A 3 8.81 -3.87 -18.19
CA ASP A 3 7.52 -4.49 -18.50
C ASP A 3 6.60 -4.54 -17.24
N THR A 4 7.14 -4.18 -16.08
CA THR A 4 6.41 -4.17 -14.80
C THR A 4 6.72 -2.92 -13.99
N VAL A 5 5.80 -2.55 -13.07
CA VAL A 5 6.03 -1.46 -12.11
C VAL A 5 7.27 -1.75 -11.25
N GLN A 6 7.51 -3.01 -10.87
CA GLN A 6 8.68 -3.40 -10.09
C GLN A 6 9.99 -3.09 -10.81
N GLN A 7 10.08 -3.44 -12.08
CA GLN A 7 11.27 -3.14 -12.92
C GLN A 7 11.45 -1.62 -13.08
N LEU A 8 10.36 -0.91 -13.38
CA LEU A 8 10.39 0.55 -13.55
C LEU A 8 10.92 1.26 -12.30
N LEU A 9 10.49 0.84 -11.11
CA LEU A 9 10.95 1.41 -9.85
C LEU A 9 12.41 1.05 -9.57
N ARG A 10 12.84 -0.19 -9.85
CA ARG A 10 14.24 -0.62 -9.69
C ARG A 10 15.21 0.18 -10.56
N GLU A 11 14.81 0.59 -11.77
CA GLU A 11 15.60 1.46 -12.63
C GLU A 11 15.81 2.87 -12.04
N ARG A 12 15.02 3.26 -11.04
CA ARG A 12 15.05 4.59 -10.40
C ARG A 12 15.68 4.62 -9.01
N ILE A 13 16.13 3.50 -8.46
CA ILE A 13 16.65 3.42 -7.09
C ILE A 13 17.77 4.42 -6.81
N ASP A 14 18.64 4.66 -7.77
CA ASP A 14 19.77 5.59 -7.63
C ASP A 14 19.54 6.96 -8.28
N ASP A 15 18.36 7.22 -8.80
CA ASP A 15 18.03 8.46 -9.49
C ASP A 15 17.94 9.63 -8.49
N PRO A 16 18.80 10.67 -8.61
CA PRO A 16 18.75 11.86 -7.76
C PRO A 16 17.66 12.86 -8.19
N GLY A 17 16.94 12.59 -9.28
CA GLY A 17 15.87 13.46 -9.77
C GLY A 17 14.70 13.48 -8.80
N THR A 18 13.89 14.53 -8.86
CA THR A 18 12.70 14.67 -8.02
C THR A 18 11.63 13.64 -8.38
N ALA A 19 11.21 12.83 -7.41
CA ALA A 19 10.12 11.87 -7.54
C ALA A 19 8.78 12.44 -7.05
N VAL A 20 8.77 13.06 -5.88
CA VAL A 20 7.56 13.53 -5.20
C VAL A 20 7.72 14.99 -4.81
N LYS A 21 6.65 15.78 -5.01
CA LYS A 21 6.50 17.14 -4.47
C LYS A 21 5.18 17.23 -3.71
N TYR A 22 5.21 17.80 -2.51
CA TYR A 22 4.03 18.02 -1.69
C TYR A 22 4.19 19.25 -0.81
N GLY A 23 3.43 20.30 -1.08
CA GLY A 23 3.65 21.63 -0.49
C GLY A 23 5.06 22.12 -0.82
N ASP A 24 5.79 22.55 0.20
CA ASP A 24 7.17 23.04 0.08
C ASP A 24 8.23 21.93 0.21
N ARG A 25 7.82 20.68 0.32
CA ARG A 25 8.71 19.52 0.44
C ARG A 25 8.85 18.80 -0.89
N SER A 26 10.04 18.24 -1.12
CA SER A 26 10.29 17.34 -2.25
C SER A 26 11.21 16.19 -1.83
N TRP A 27 11.05 15.08 -2.51
CA TRP A 27 11.88 13.87 -2.35
C TRP A 27 12.43 13.46 -3.69
N THR A 28 13.68 13.03 -3.71
CA THR A 28 14.29 12.39 -4.88
C THR A 28 13.72 10.97 -5.03
N TRP A 29 13.91 10.36 -6.20
CA TRP A 29 13.59 8.94 -6.41
C TRP A 29 14.34 8.06 -5.40
N ARG A 30 15.62 8.32 -5.19
CA ARG A 30 16.43 7.58 -4.21
C ARG A 30 15.82 7.62 -2.82
N GLU A 31 15.51 8.80 -2.29
CA GLU A 31 14.91 8.95 -0.97
C GLU A 31 13.55 8.28 -0.87
N HIS A 32 12.70 8.51 -1.87
CA HIS A 32 11.36 7.95 -1.91
C HIS A 32 11.36 6.42 -1.99
N LEU A 33 12.24 5.84 -2.81
CA LEU A 33 12.33 4.38 -2.98
C LEU A 33 13.07 3.69 -1.83
N ASP A 34 13.98 4.38 -1.14
CA ASP A 34 14.60 3.87 0.08
C ASP A 34 13.55 3.75 1.21
N ASP A 35 12.71 4.77 1.40
CA ASP A 35 11.59 4.70 2.35
C ASP A 35 10.59 3.60 1.96
N ALA A 36 10.26 3.48 0.67
CA ALA A 36 9.37 2.45 0.17
C ALA A 36 9.93 1.03 0.35
N ALA A 37 11.22 0.84 0.13
CA ALA A 37 11.88 -0.46 0.31
C ALA A 37 11.86 -0.90 1.78
N ARG A 38 12.14 0.00 2.72
CA ARG A 38 12.03 -0.28 4.16
C ARG A 38 10.60 -0.64 4.57
N GLN A 39 9.62 0.11 4.07
CA GLN A 39 8.21 -0.20 4.31
C GLN A 39 7.83 -1.58 3.74
N ALA A 40 8.26 -1.90 2.53
CA ALA A 40 8.01 -3.19 1.91
C ALA A 40 8.62 -4.33 2.73
N ALA A 41 9.88 -4.20 3.16
CA ALA A 41 10.58 -5.19 3.98
C ALA A 41 9.84 -5.45 5.30
N ALA A 42 9.41 -4.38 6.01
CA ALA A 42 8.65 -4.49 7.24
C ALA A 42 7.30 -5.21 7.04
N LEU A 43 6.57 -4.87 5.99
CA LEU A 43 5.27 -5.49 5.70
C LEU A 43 5.40 -6.95 5.27
N ILE A 44 6.41 -7.29 4.45
CA ILE A 44 6.68 -8.66 4.01
C ILE A 44 7.05 -9.55 5.21
N ALA A 45 7.83 -9.05 6.17
CA ALA A 45 8.16 -9.78 7.40
C ALA A 45 6.92 -10.11 8.25
N LEU A 46 5.82 -9.41 8.05
CA LEU A 46 4.55 -9.64 8.73
C LEU A 46 3.57 -10.49 7.90
N ALA A 47 3.88 -10.82 6.66
CA ALA A 47 2.95 -11.53 5.79
C ALA A 47 2.65 -12.94 6.31
N ASP A 48 1.39 -13.34 6.21
CA ASP A 48 0.97 -14.73 6.39
C ASP A 48 1.19 -15.47 5.06
N PRO A 49 2.09 -16.46 4.99
CA PRO A 49 2.40 -17.15 3.74
C PRO A 49 1.25 -18.01 3.19
N GLU A 50 0.27 -18.35 4.04
CA GLU A 50 -0.88 -19.16 3.64
C GLU A 50 -2.00 -18.34 2.96
N ARG A 51 -1.85 -17.01 2.94
CA ARG A 51 -2.83 -16.08 2.36
C ARG A 51 -2.23 -15.26 1.23
N ARG A 52 -3.09 -14.78 0.32
CA ARG A 52 -2.67 -13.76 -0.66
C ARG A 52 -2.18 -12.51 0.07
N PHE A 53 -1.01 -12.01 -0.35
CA PHE A 53 -0.46 -10.84 0.30
C PHE A 53 -1.02 -9.54 -0.31
N HIS A 54 -2.14 -9.10 0.24
CA HIS A 54 -2.76 -7.83 -0.05
C HIS A 54 -2.61 -6.88 1.15
N VAL A 55 -2.24 -5.65 0.86
CA VAL A 55 -2.15 -4.57 1.85
C VAL A 55 -3.19 -3.50 1.50
N GLY A 56 -4.10 -3.23 2.40
CA GLY A 56 -5.08 -2.16 2.26
C GLY A 56 -4.47 -0.80 2.62
N ALA A 57 -4.84 0.24 1.90
CA ALA A 57 -4.45 1.61 2.19
C ALA A 57 -5.70 2.49 2.36
N LEU A 58 -6.05 2.77 3.62
CA LEU A 58 -7.07 3.75 4.02
C LEU A 58 -6.35 5.04 4.40
N LEU A 59 -5.81 5.70 3.39
CA LEU A 59 -4.93 6.87 3.51
C LEU A 59 -5.47 8.04 2.69
N GLY A 60 -5.03 9.24 3.04
CA GLY A 60 -5.25 10.42 2.21
C GLY A 60 -4.35 10.46 0.97
N ASN A 61 -4.61 11.44 0.09
CA ASN A 61 -3.75 11.73 -1.07
C ASN A 61 -2.50 12.49 -0.62
N THR A 62 -1.60 11.81 0.06
CA THR A 62 -0.37 12.35 0.66
C THR A 62 0.86 11.59 0.16
N PRO A 63 2.08 12.06 0.42
CA PRO A 63 3.29 11.31 0.12
C PRO A 63 3.30 9.90 0.67
N THR A 64 2.67 9.66 1.83
CA THR A 64 2.55 8.34 2.46
C THR A 64 1.83 7.33 1.55
N MET A 65 0.77 7.76 0.85
CA MET A 65 0.08 6.91 -0.13
C MET A 65 1.00 6.55 -1.30
N LEU A 66 1.81 7.51 -1.78
CA LEU A 66 2.79 7.25 -2.85
C LEU A 66 3.88 6.29 -2.38
N THR A 67 4.34 6.41 -1.13
CA THR A 67 5.29 5.47 -0.53
C THR A 67 4.68 4.06 -0.44
N ALA A 68 3.42 3.93 -0.03
CA ALA A 68 2.73 2.64 0.02
C ALA A 68 2.59 2.01 -1.37
N MET A 69 2.32 2.81 -2.42
CA MET A 69 2.29 2.33 -3.82
C MET A 69 3.67 1.85 -4.28
N ALA A 70 4.71 2.64 -4.03
CA ALA A 70 6.08 2.27 -4.39
C ALA A 70 6.55 1.01 -3.62
N ALA A 71 6.19 0.89 -2.34
CA ALA A 71 6.49 -0.27 -1.51
C ALA A 71 5.83 -1.55 -2.05
N ALA A 72 4.56 -1.48 -2.48
CA ALA A 72 3.88 -2.59 -3.12
C ALA A 72 4.54 -2.98 -4.45
N GLY A 73 4.92 -1.98 -5.25
CA GLY A 73 5.63 -2.20 -6.51
C GLY A 73 6.98 -2.89 -6.32
N LEU A 74 7.83 -2.38 -5.42
CA LEU A 74 9.13 -2.97 -5.10
C LEU A 74 8.99 -4.34 -4.44
N GLY A 75 8.04 -4.46 -3.50
CA GLY A 75 7.82 -5.67 -2.71
C GLY A 75 7.13 -6.80 -3.47
N GLY A 76 6.45 -6.51 -4.58
CA GLY A 76 5.75 -7.50 -5.39
C GLY A 76 4.47 -8.03 -4.72
N TYR A 77 3.76 -7.20 -3.96
CA TYR A 77 2.46 -7.51 -3.38
C TYR A 77 1.37 -6.56 -3.91
N VAL A 78 0.12 -6.88 -3.64
CA VAL A 78 -1.02 -6.08 -4.12
C VAL A 78 -1.37 -4.99 -3.11
N LEU A 79 -1.48 -3.74 -3.58
CA LEU A 79 -2.04 -2.64 -2.80
C LEU A 79 -3.53 -2.48 -3.11
N ALA A 80 -4.38 -2.49 -2.10
CA ALA A 80 -5.80 -2.19 -2.23
C ALA A 80 -6.11 -0.79 -1.71
N GLY A 81 -6.43 0.13 -2.61
CA GLY A 81 -6.89 1.48 -2.24
C GLY A 81 -8.29 1.44 -1.66
N ILE A 82 -8.41 1.60 -0.34
CA ILE A 82 -9.68 1.58 0.37
C ILE A 82 -10.33 2.96 0.31
N ASN A 83 -11.61 3.01 -0.08
CA ASN A 83 -12.33 4.27 -0.24
C ASN A 83 -12.58 4.94 1.11
N ASN A 84 -11.89 6.04 1.38
CA ASN A 84 -11.99 6.83 2.61
C ASN A 84 -13.28 7.65 2.76
N THR A 85 -14.17 7.63 1.78
CA THR A 85 -15.51 8.21 1.89
C THR A 85 -16.55 7.21 2.42
N ARG A 86 -16.22 5.91 2.48
CA ARG A 86 -17.10 4.88 3.05
C ARG A 86 -17.11 4.93 4.58
N ARG A 87 -18.19 4.39 5.16
CA ARG A 87 -18.42 4.36 6.62
C ARG A 87 -19.03 3.05 7.06
N GLY A 88 -18.79 2.68 8.32
CA GLY A 88 -19.45 1.55 8.98
C GLY A 88 -19.37 0.23 8.21
N ALA A 89 -20.50 -0.47 8.12
CA ALA A 89 -20.58 -1.79 7.48
C ALA A 89 -20.17 -1.77 5.99
N ALA A 90 -20.35 -0.64 5.27
CA ALA A 90 -19.93 -0.54 3.89
C ALA A 90 -18.39 -0.49 3.76
N LEU A 91 -17.72 0.21 4.68
CA LEU A 91 -16.25 0.24 4.75
C LEU A 91 -15.70 -1.14 5.14
N ALA A 92 -16.27 -1.79 6.16
CA ALA A 92 -15.85 -3.14 6.56
C ALA A 92 -15.99 -4.14 5.41
N ARG A 93 -17.06 -4.05 4.62
CA ARG A 93 -17.27 -4.88 3.42
C ARG A 93 -16.20 -4.64 2.36
N ASP A 94 -15.86 -3.38 2.08
CA ASP A 94 -14.82 -3.05 1.07
C ASP A 94 -13.46 -3.61 1.50
N ILE A 95 -13.12 -3.50 2.80
CA ILE A 95 -11.88 -4.08 3.36
C ILE A 95 -11.88 -5.60 3.25
N ALA A 96 -13.01 -6.25 3.57
CA ALA A 96 -13.14 -7.71 3.43
C ALA A 96 -13.04 -8.17 1.97
N LEU A 97 -13.65 -7.45 1.03
CA LEU A 97 -13.55 -7.74 -0.41
C LEU A 97 -12.13 -7.58 -0.95
N ALA A 98 -11.33 -6.68 -0.38
CA ALA A 98 -9.93 -6.51 -0.73
C ALA A 98 -9.06 -7.68 -0.27
N ASP A 99 -9.56 -8.55 0.60
CA ASP A 99 -8.83 -9.69 1.21
C ASP A 99 -7.47 -9.27 1.79
N CYS A 100 -7.46 -8.13 2.49
CA CYS A 100 -6.23 -7.59 3.05
C CYS A 100 -5.79 -8.37 4.28
N GLN A 101 -4.50 -8.67 4.40
CA GLN A 101 -3.88 -9.15 5.64
C GLN A 101 -3.52 -7.99 6.57
N ILE A 102 -3.16 -6.85 5.97
CA ILE A 102 -2.71 -5.65 6.64
C ILE A 102 -3.51 -4.46 6.10
N LEU A 103 -3.90 -3.56 6.97
CA LEU A 103 -4.52 -2.29 6.63
C LEU A 103 -3.68 -1.15 7.18
N LEU A 104 -3.20 -0.29 6.30
CA LEU A 104 -2.54 0.96 6.67
C LEU A 104 -3.60 2.06 6.79
N THR A 105 -3.53 2.84 7.86
CA THR A 105 -4.34 4.03 8.06
C THR A 105 -3.46 5.17 8.56
N ASP A 106 -3.98 6.39 8.59
CA ASP A 106 -3.32 7.59 9.12
C ASP A 106 -4.18 8.26 10.19
N ASP A 107 -3.65 9.25 10.88
CA ASP A 107 -4.35 10.02 11.91
C ASP A 107 -5.69 10.58 11.42
N ALA A 108 -5.77 11.00 10.16
CA ALA A 108 -6.97 11.57 9.57
C ALA A 108 -8.09 10.53 9.36
N HIS A 109 -7.73 9.25 9.15
CA HIS A 109 -8.69 8.22 8.72
C HIS A 109 -8.90 7.09 9.73
N ARG A 110 -8.03 6.92 10.75
CA ARG A 110 -8.17 5.84 11.75
C ARG A 110 -9.51 5.82 12.46
N HIS A 111 -10.17 7.00 12.63
CA HIS A 111 -11.49 7.08 13.24
C HIS A 111 -12.57 6.36 12.41
N LEU A 112 -12.37 6.15 11.10
CA LEU A 112 -13.32 5.48 10.22
C LEU A 112 -13.45 3.98 10.49
N ILE A 113 -12.40 3.38 11.03
CA ILE A 113 -12.35 1.95 11.35
C ILE A 113 -12.53 1.66 12.84
N ALA A 114 -12.65 2.71 13.67
CA ALA A 114 -12.88 2.55 15.09
C ALA A 114 -14.19 1.77 15.34
N GLY A 115 -14.09 0.66 16.07
CA GLY A 115 -15.23 -0.21 16.38
C GLY A 115 -15.73 -1.10 15.26
N LEU A 116 -15.05 -1.14 14.08
CA LEU A 116 -15.35 -2.12 13.06
C LEU A 116 -14.72 -3.47 13.42
N ASP A 117 -15.47 -4.54 13.17
CA ASP A 117 -14.93 -5.89 13.21
C ASP A 117 -14.24 -6.20 11.88
N LEU A 118 -12.91 -6.39 11.95
CA LEU A 118 -12.05 -6.65 10.78
C LEU A 118 -11.27 -7.96 10.98
N PRO A 119 -11.94 -9.11 10.93
CA PRO A 119 -11.32 -10.40 11.24
C PRO A 119 -10.16 -10.70 10.28
N GLY A 120 -9.04 -11.12 10.85
CA GLY A 120 -7.84 -11.49 10.09
C GLY A 120 -7.08 -10.31 9.46
N VAL A 121 -7.43 -9.07 9.79
CA VAL A 121 -6.75 -7.86 9.31
C VAL A 121 -5.95 -7.24 10.46
N ARG A 122 -4.64 -7.04 10.25
CA ARG A 122 -3.80 -6.26 11.17
C ARG A 122 -3.78 -4.81 10.73
N VAL A 123 -4.11 -3.92 11.65
CA VAL A 123 -4.16 -2.47 11.37
C VAL A 123 -2.91 -1.80 11.89
N PHE A 124 -2.30 -0.95 11.05
CA PHE A 124 -1.20 -0.07 11.42
C PHE A 124 -1.55 1.38 11.10
N ASP A 125 -1.39 2.24 12.09
CA ASP A 125 -1.42 3.68 11.91
C ASP A 125 -0.02 4.14 11.52
N VAL A 126 0.13 4.72 10.32
CA VAL A 126 1.43 5.12 9.77
C VAL A 126 2.01 6.36 10.46
N ASP A 127 1.19 7.07 11.24
CA ASP A 127 1.61 8.22 12.05
C ASP A 127 1.98 7.82 13.50
N ASP A 128 1.80 6.54 13.86
CA ASP A 128 2.15 6.02 15.20
C ASP A 128 3.66 5.73 15.31
N ALA A 129 4.22 5.95 16.49
CA ALA A 129 5.62 5.65 16.79
C ALA A 129 5.97 4.16 16.56
N ARG A 130 5.03 3.25 16.81
CA ARG A 130 5.20 1.82 16.56
C ARG A 130 5.44 1.50 15.09
N TRP A 131 4.81 2.26 14.20
CA TRP A 131 5.06 2.13 12.76
C TRP A 131 6.48 2.54 12.42
N ALA A 132 6.94 3.68 12.94
CA ALA A 132 8.31 4.14 12.74
C ALA A 132 9.34 3.13 13.30
N GLU A 133 9.09 2.55 14.47
CA GLU A 133 9.93 1.51 15.07
C GLU A 133 9.97 0.24 14.21
N LEU A 134 8.82 -0.19 13.67
CA LEU A 134 8.73 -1.35 12.77
C LEU A 134 9.56 -1.14 11.50
N ILE A 135 9.45 0.03 10.89
CA ILE A 135 10.23 0.39 9.70
C ILE A 135 11.72 0.45 10.03
N ALA A 136 12.10 1.05 11.17
CA ALA A 136 13.50 1.16 11.58
C ALA A 136 14.14 -0.21 11.89
N ALA A 137 13.34 -1.17 12.35
CA ALA A 137 13.80 -2.53 12.64
C ALA A 137 13.82 -3.44 11.39
N SER A 138 13.30 -2.99 10.24
CA SER A 138 13.29 -3.78 9.02
C SER A 138 14.69 -3.95 8.45
N GLY A 139 14.94 -5.13 7.87
CA GLY A 139 16.18 -5.42 7.15
C GLY A 139 16.14 -4.92 5.71
N GLU A 140 17.10 -5.41 4.93
CA GLU A 140 17.13 -5.20 3.48
C GLU A 140 15.91 -5.84 2.81
N LEU A 141 15.36 -5.18 1.80
CA LEU A 141 14.21 -5.67 1.07
C LEU A 141 14.55 -6.94 0.26
N THR A 142 13.90 -8.04 0.63
CA THR A 142 13.75 -9.21 -0.23
C THR A 142 12.31 -9.21 -0.74
N PRO A 143 12.06 -9.04 -2.05
CA PRO A 143 10.70 -8.99 -2.58
C PRO A 143 9.91 -10.26 -2.24
N HIS A 144 8.63 -10.11 -1.96
CA HIS A 144 7.72 -11.24 -1.75
C HIS A 144 7.66 -12.14 -2.99
N ARG A 145 7.72 -11.51 -4.17
CA ARG A 145 7.86 -12.22 -5.46
C ARG A 145 8.46 -11.31 -6.53
N GLU A 146 9.01 -11.91 -7.58
CA GLU A 146 9.24 -11.23 -8.84
C GLU A 146 7.91 -11.12 -9.61
N VAL A 147 7.62 -9.91 -10.11
CA VAL A 147 6.33 -9.59 -10.73
C VAL A 147 6.41 -9.80 -12.23
N ALA A 148 5.41 -10.48 -12.80
CA ALA A 148 5.22 -10.61 -14.24
C ALA A 148 4.25 -9.54 -14.79
N ALA A 149 4.29 -9.26 -16.08
CA ALA A 149 3.47 -8.22 -16.72
C ALA A 149 1.95 -8.39 -16.53
N GLY A 150 1.45 -9.62 -16.34
CA GLY A 150 0.04 -9.90 -16.09
C GLY A 150 -0.36 -9.87 -14.61
N ASP A 151 0.55 -9.60 -13.70
CA ASP A 151 0.25 -9.61 -12.27
C ASP A 151 -0.49 -8.36 -11.82
N THR A 152 -1.47 -8.54 -10.93
CA THR A 152 -2.18 -7.43 -10.32
C THR A 152 -1.26 -6.64 -9.40
N PHE A 153 -1.11 -5.35 -9.67
CA PHE A 153 -0.37 -4.42 -8.83
C PHE A 153 -1.27 -3.74 -7.80
N MET A 154 -2.45 -3.30 -8.23
CA MET A 154 -3.35 -2.51 -7.38
C MET A 154 -4.81 -2.91 -7.58
N LEU A 155 -5.59 -2.85 -6.50
CA LEU A 155 -7.05 -2.93 -6.51
C LEU A 155 -7.61 -1.54 -6.19
N ILE A 156 -8.51 -1.04 -7.03
CA ILE A 156 -9.20 0.24 -6.82
C ILE A 156 -10.70 -0.04 -6.78
N PHE A 157 -11.34 0.38 -5.69
CA PHE A 157 -12.79 0.25 -5.54
C PHE A 157 -13.49 1.46 -6.17
N THR A 158 -14.25 1.23 -7.22
CA THR A 158 -15.09 2.25 -7.83
C THR A 158 -16.52 2.13 -7.33
N SER A 159 -17.22 3.26 -7.17
CA SER A 159 -18.67 3.27 -6.96
C SER A 159 -19.32 2.84 -8.27
N GLY A 160 -19.62 1.56 -8.43
CA GLY A 160 -20.41 1.06 -9.57
C GLY A 160 -21.80 1.70 -9.58
N THR A 161 -22.34 1.98 -10.73
CA THR A 161 -23.72 2.50 -10.95
C THR A 161 -24.81 1.58 -10.40
N SER A 162 -24.46 0.34 -9.98
CA SER A 162 -25.35 -0.65 -9.36
C SER A 162 -25.25 -0.73 -7.83
N GLY A 163 -24.53 0.19 -7.17
CA GLY A 163 -24.42 0.24 -5.71
C GLY A 163 -23.47 -0.79 -5.08
N GLU A 164 -22.97 -1.76 -5.84
CA GLU A 164 -21.96 -2.72 -5.37
C GLU A 164 -20.56 -2.30 -5.87
N PRO A 165 -19.56 -2.22 -4.98
CA PRO A 165 -18.19 -1.90 -5.38
C PRO A 165 -17.62 -3.04 -6.23
N LYS A 166 -17.03 -2.67 -7.37
CA LYS A 166 -16.25 -3.59 -8.20
C LYS A 166 -14.77 -3.26 -8.04
N ALA A 167 -13.96 -4.26 -7.75
CA ALA A 167 -12.51 -4.12 -7.83
C ALA A 167 -12.12 -4.03 -9.31
N VAL A 168 -11.51 -2.91 -9.70
CA VAL A 168 -10.94 -2.73 -11.02
C VAL A 168 -9.46 -3.09 -10.94
N GLN A 169 -9.06 -4.08 -11.73
CA GLN A 169 -7.65 -4.35 -11.97
C GLN A 169 -7.24 -3.42 -13.12
N PRO A 170 -6.27 -2.50 -12.93
CA PRO A 170 -5.73 -1.78 -14.07
C PRO A 170 -5.10 -2.80 -15.02
N ALA A 171 -5.50 -2.72 -16.30
CA ALA A 171 -4.85 -3.49 -17.34
C ALA A 171 -3.37 -3.07 -17.42
N THR A 172 -2.48 -4.04 -17.50
CA THR A 172 -1.06 -3.87 -17.77
C THR A 172 -0.82 -3.26 -19.14
#